data_ee60ecb06260cdc5da1617b458cf0a83
#
_entry.id   ee60ecb06260cdc5da1617b458cf0a83
#
_cell.length_a   1.000
_cell.length_b   1.000
_cell.length_c   1.000
_cell.angle_alpha   90.00
_cell.angle_beta   90.00
_cell.angle_gamma   90.00
#
_symmetry.space_group_name_H-M   'P 1'
#
loop_
_entity.id
_entity.type
_entity.pdbx_description
1 polymer ?
#
loop_
_entity_poly.entity_id
_entity_poly.type
_entity_poly.pdbx_seq_one_letter_code
_entity_poly.pdbx_strand_id
1 'polypeptide(L)'
;MTKTELEEFKKLLESEREMVIKKASRTLAEEAQLDVADLPDEIDQASAEYNQSFTFRLRDREKYYLSKIEKALVKLREGTFGICEECEEPISLRRMQARPVTTLCIRCKEEQEMEERSYA
;
A
#
# COMPACT_ATOMS: atom_id res chain seq x y z
N MET A 1 7.88 -17.24 6.13
CA MET A 1 8.66 -16.07 6.61
C MET A 1 8.82 -16.15 8.11
N THR A 2 9.97 -15.70 8.59
CA THR A 2 10.22 -15.63 10.02
C THR A 2 9.48 -14.44 10.64
N LYS A 3 9.35 -14.45 11.95
CA LYS A 3 8.73 -13.36 12.70
C LYS A 3 9.46 -12.03 12.49
N THR A 4 10.79 -12.09 12.42
CA THR A 4 11.64 -10.92 12.17
C THR A 4 11.39 -10.34 10.77
N GLU A 5 11.31 -11.20 9.77
CA GLU A 5 11.01 -10.78 8.40
C GLU A 5 9.64 -10.13 8.30
N LEU A 6 8.64 -10.68 8.96
CA LEU A 6 7.29 -10.10 8.98
C LEU A 6 7.28 -8.71 9.63
N GLU A 7 8.04 -8.51 10.69
CA GLU A 7 8.16 -7.21 11.34
C GLU A 7 8.86 -6.19 10.47
N GLU A 8 9.88 -6.61 9.72
CA GLU A 8 10.57 -5.74 8.77
C GLU A 8 9.64 -5.29 7.66
N PHE A 9 8.84 -6.19 7.12
CA PHE A 9 7.83 -5.84 6.11
C PHE A 9 6.79 -4.89 6.67
N LYS A 10 6.35 -5.10 7.88
CA LYS A 10 5.40 -4.21 8.55
C LYS A 10 5.94 -2.78 8.64
N LYS A 11 7.17 -2.63 9.09
CA LYS A 11 7.82 -1.32 9.21
C LYS A 11 7.97 -0.64 7.84
N LEU A 12 8.37 -1.41 6.84
CA LEU A 12 8.52 -0.91 5.48
C LEU A 12 7.19 -0.40 4.94
N LEU A 13 6.13 -1.18 5.08
CA LEU A 13 4.80 -0.82 4.58
C LEU A 13 4.23 0.39 5.32
N GLU A 14 4.40 0.46 6.62
CA GLU A 14 3.97 1.63 7.40
C GLU A 14 4.73 2.90 6.98
N SER A 15 6.02 2.78 6.72
CA SER A 15 6.85 3.89 6.25
C SER A 15 6.40 4.36 4.87
N GLU A 16 6.14 3.45 3.95
CA GLU A 16 5.64 3.79 2.62
C GLU A 16 4.25 4.45 2.69
N ARG A 17 3.40 3.96 3.56
CA ARG A 17 2.08 4.56 3.79
C ARG A 17 2.21 6.01 4.23
N GLU A 18 3.08 6.28 5.19
CA GLU A 18 3.34 7.65 5.64
C GLU A 18 3.87 8.54 4.53
N MET A 19 4.77 8.02 3.71
CA MET A 19 5.34 8.77 2.60
C MET A 19 4.27 9.18 1.59
N VAL A 20 3.36 8.27 1.25
CA VAL A 20 2.26 8.56 0.33
C VAL A 20 1.34 9.64 0.92
N ILE A 21 0.99 9.53 2.19
CA ILE A 21 0.13 10.48 2.87
C ILE A 21 0.79 11.85 2.95
N LYS A 22 2.07 11.93 3.29
CA LYS A 22 2.81 13.18 3.35
C LYS A 22 2.91 13.86 1.99
N LYS A 23 3.16 13.09 0.95
CA LYS A 23 3.22 13.61 -0.41
C LYS A 23 1.86 14.20 -0.83
N ALA A 24 0.78 13.51 -0.49
CA ALA A 24 -0.57 14.00 -0.74
C ALA A 24 -0.86 15.29 0.01
N SER A 25 -0.42 15.38 1.27
CA SER A 25 -0.56 16.60 2.07
C SER A 25 0.14 17.79 1.44
N ARG A 26 1.36 17.59 0.93
CA ARG A 26 2.13 18.63 0.26
C ARG A 26 1.45 19.10 -1.01
N THR A 27 0.99 18.17 -1.82
CA THR A 27 0.27 18.47 -3.07
C THR A 27 -0.97 19.30 -2.77
N LEU A 28 -1.71 18.93 -1.73
CA LEU A 28 -2.89 19.66 -1.29
C LEU A 28 -2.55 21.08 -0.82
N ALA A 29 -1.50 21.22 -0.05
CA ALA A 29 -1.04 22.54 0.43
C ALA A 29 -0.65 23.43 -0.73
N GLU A 30 0.05 22.90 -1.74
CA GLU A 30 0.46 23.64 -2.93
C GLU A 30 -0.74 24.04 -3.77
N GLU A 31 -1.69 23.16 -4.00
CA GLU A 31 -2.90 23.43 -4.77
C GLU A 31 -3.80 24.46 -4.08
N ALA A 32 -3.88 24.42 -2.78
CA ALA A 32 -4.69 25.32 -1.99
C ALA A 32 -3.97 26.63 -1.66
N GLN A 33 -2.71 26.78 -2.06
CA GLN A 33 -1.85 27.92 -1.71
C GLN A 33 -1.70 28.09 -0.20
N LEU A 34 -1.79 27.00 0.54
CA LEU A 34 -1.62 27.00 1.99
C LEU A 34 -0.15 26.77 2.34
N ASP A 35 0.30 27.43 3.40
CA ASP A 35 1.61 27.14 3.95
C ASP A 35 1.56 25.74 4.59
N VAL A 36 2.61 24.94 4.36
CA VAL A 36 2.71 23.60 4.95
C VAL A 36 2.63 23.67 6.49
N ALA A 37 3.10 24.78 7.08
CA ALA A 37 3.03 25.02 8.51
C ALA A 37 1.60 25.22 9.02
N ASP A 38 0.67 25.61 8.16
CA ASP A 38 -0.73 25.79 8.51
C ASP A 38 -1.56 24.50 8.42
N LEU A 39 -0.94 23.43 7.95
CA LEU A 39 -1.60 22.13 7.98
C LEU A 39 -1.59 21.57 9.41
N PRO A 40 -2.65 20.87 9.80
CA PRO A 40 -2.65 20.24 11.11
C PRO A 40 -1.41 19.36 11.26
N ASP A 41 -0.59 19.63 12.26
CA ASP A 41 0.64 18.89 12.49
C ASP A 41 0.41 17.43 12.78
N GLU A 42 -0.82 17.05 12.97
CA GLU A 42 -1.16 15.78 13.55
C GLU A 42 -2.17 15.07 12.71
N ILE A 43 -1.72 14.76 11.51
CA ILE A 43 -2.43 13.79 10.66
C ILE A 43 -2.64 12.49 11.45
N ASP A 44 -1.75 12.17 12.37
CA ASP A 44 -1.83 11.02 13.26
C ASP A 44 -3.03 11.08 14.21
N GLN A 45 -3.44 12.27 14.57
CA GLN A 45 -4.61 12.50 15.39
C GLN A 45 -5.83 12.83 14.55
N ALA A 46 -5.66 12.82 13.24
CA ALA A 46 -6.75 13.12 12.34
C ALA A 46 -7.91 12.18 12.57
N SER A 47 -9.08 12.74 12.74
CA SER A 47 -10.31 11.97 12.80
C SER A 47 -10.47 11.13 11.55
N ALA A 48 -11.27 10.09 11.61
CA ALA A 48 -11.58 9.28 10.44
C ALA A 48 -12.11 10.14 9.28
N GLU A 49 -12.83 11.21 9.59
CA GLU A 49 -13.33 12.16 8.60
C GLU A 49 -12.21 12.88 7.86
N TYR A 50 -11.20 13.32 8.58
CA TYR A 50 -10.03 13.98 8.00
C TYR A 50 -9.27 13.03 7.09
N ASN A 51 -9.05 11.80 7.51
CA ASN A 51 -8.40 10.77 6.71
C ASN A 51 -9.19 10.46 5.44
N GLN A 52 -10.51 10.41 5.52
CA GLN A 52 -11.36 10.23 4.36
C GLN A 52 -11.24 11.40 3.39
N SER A 53 -11.25 12.62 3.89
CA SER A 53 -11.08 13.82 3.08
C SER A 53 -9.74 13.82 2.34
N PHE A 54 -8.68 13.40 3.01
CA PHE A 54 -7.35 13.23 2.41
C PHE A 54 -7.37 12.21 1.30
N THR A 55 -7.95 11.04 1.57
CA THR A 55 -8.04 9.95 0.60
C THR A 55 -8.77 10.39 -0.64
N PHE A 56 -9.81 11.20 -0.50
CA PHE A 56 -10.58 11.73 -1.62
C PHE A 56 -9.77 12.59 -2.57
N ARG A 57 -8.75 13.26 -2.08
CA ARG A 57 -7.95 14.21 -2.86
C ARG A 57 -6.67 13.63 -3.42
N LEU A 58 -6.36 12.36 -3.07
CA LEU A 58 -5.24 11.65 -3.66
C LEU A 58 -5.51 11.37 -5.13
N ARG A 59 -4.44 11.38 -5.93
CA ARG A 59 -4.54 10.95 -7.32
C ARG A 59 -4.93 9.47 -7.34
N ASP A 60 -5.65 9.04 -8.36
CA ASP A 60 -6.14 7.67 -8.47
C ASP A 60 -5.03 6.62 -8.33
N ARG A 61 -3.86 6.88 -8.89
CA ARG A 61 -2.70 6.02 -8.77
C ARG A 61 -2.24 5.86 -7.32
N GLU A 62 -2.21 6.96 -6.58
CA GLU A 62 -1.81 6.97 -5.17
C GLU A 62 -2.84 6.29 -4.29
N LYS A 63 -4.12 6.51 -4.55
CA LYS A 63 -5.22 5.81 -3.88
C LYS A 63 -5.12 4.31 -4.07
N TYR A 64 -4.83 3.88 -5.29
CA TYR A 64 -4.69 2.47 -5.61
C TYR A 64 -3.51 1.85 -4.86
N TYR A 65 -2.37 2.53 -4.85
CA TYR A 65 -1.19 2.07 -4.14
C TYR A 65 -1.44 2.03 -2.63
N LEU A 66 -2.05 3.06 -2.07
CA LEU A 66 -2.40 3.11 -0.66
C LEU A 66 -3.33 1.95 -0.28
N SER A 67 -4.31 1.66 -1.11
CA SER A 67 -5.20 0.51 -0.92
C SER A 67 -4.42 -0.81 -0.86
N LYS A 68 -3.44 -0.99 -1.72
CA LYS A 68 -2.58 -2.18 -1.72
C LYS A 68 -1.75 -2.29 -0.43
N ILE A 69 -1.21 -1.17 0.03
CA ILE A 69 -0.46 -1.12 1.31
C ILE A 69 -1.37 -1.52 2.47
N GLU A 70 -2.58 -0.97 2.52
CA GLU A 70 -3.55 -1.30 3.57
C GLU A 70 -3.91 -2.78 3.57
N LYS A 71 -4.14 -3.36 2.41
CA LYS A 71 -4.40 -4.80 2.28
C LYS A 71 -3.23 -5.65 2.77
N ALA A 72 -2.01 -5.26 2.43
CA ALA A 72 -0.81 -5.95 2.90
C ALA A 72 -0.68 -5.90 4.41
N LEU A 73 -0.97 -4.76 5.03
CA LEU A 73 -0.95 -4.61 6.47
C LEU A 73 -2.01 -5.48 7.16
N VAL A 74 -3.20 -5.58 6.56
CA VAL A 74 -4.25 -6.48 7.05
C VAL A 74 -3.77 -7.93 7.01
N LYS A 75 -3.14 -8.34 5.91
CA LYS A 75 -2.60 -9.70 5.77
C LYS A 75 -1.53 -10.00 6.81
N LEU A 76 -0.69 -9.03 7.15
CA LEU A 76 0.29 -9.19 8.23
C LEU A 76 -0.40 -9.46 9.57
N ARG A 77 -1.48 -8.76 9.86
CA ARG A 77 -2.25 -8.98 11.09
C ARG A 77 -2.96 -10.33 11.11
N GLU A 78 -3.45 -10.77 9.96
CA GLU A 78 -4.19 -12.04 9.84
C GLU A 78 -3.30 -13.25 9.66
N GLY A 79 -2.00 -13.06 9.42
CA GLY A 79 -1.07 -14.16 9.22
C GLY A 79 -1.08 -14.75 7.82
N THR A 80 -1.63 -14.03 6.86
CA THR A 80 -1.71 -14.49 5.45
C THR A 80 -0.75 -13.75 4.51
N PHE A 81 0.10 -12.90 5.07
CA PHE A 81 1.08 -12.15 4.28
C PHE A 81 2.07 -13.11 3.60
N GLY A 82 2.34 -12.87 2.33
CA GLY A 82 3.27 -13.70 1.56
C GLY A 82 2.67 -14.99 1.01
N ILE A 83 1.36 -15.15 1.10
CA ILE A 83 0.65 -16.30 0.55
C ILE A 83 -0.10 -15.85 -0.72
N CYS A 84 0.09 -16.58 -1.81
CA CYS A 84 -0.60 -16.29 -3.07
C CYS A 84 -2.12 -16.43 -2.90
N GLU A 85 -2.87 -15.44 -3.35
CA GLU A 85 -4.34 -15.46 -3.27
C GLU A 85 -4.98 -16.49 -4.20
N GLU A 86 -4.32 -16.86 -5.28
CA GLU A 86 -4.85 -17.81 -6.26
C GLU A 86 -4.53 -19.26 -5.92
N CYS A 87 -3.27 -19.58 -5.74
CA CYS A 87 -2.84 -20.97 -5.53
C CYS A 87 -2.57 -21.32 -4.07
N GLU A 88 -2.62 -20.34 -3.18
CA GLU A 88 -2.38 -20.51 -1.74
C GLU A 88 -0.97 -20.99 -1.38
N GLU A 89 -0.05 -21.00 -2.35
CA GLU A 89 1.34 -21.32 -2.12
C GLU A 89 2.11 -20.10 -1.61
N PRO A 90 3.21 -20.30 -0.87
CA PRO A 90 4.03 -19.17 -0.44
C PRO A 90 4.64 -18.44 -1.64
N ILE A 91 4.58 -17.11 -1.59
CA ILE A 91 5.28 -16.26 -2.55
C ILE A 91 6.74 -16.20 -2.12
N SER A 92 7.68 -16.25 -3.08
CA SER A 92 9.10 -16.21 -2.73
C SER A 92 9.46 -14.94 -1.96
N LEU A 93 10.35 -15.05 -0.99
CA LEU A 93 10.82 -13.92 -0.21
C LEU A 93 11.41 -12.84 -1.11
N ARG A 94 12.16 -13.23 -2.12
CA ARG A 94 12.78 -12.32 -3.08
C ARG A 94 11.74 -11.48 -3.81
N ARG A 95 10.64 -12.09 -4.22
CA ARG A 95 9.54 -11.38 -4.87
C ARG A 95 8.83 -10.43 -3.90
N MET A 96 8.62 -10.85 -2.66
CA MET A 96 8.05 -10.01 -1.62
C MET A 96 8.95 -8.81 -1.30
N GLN A 97 10.26 -9.00 -1.29
CA GLN A 97 11.20 -7.90 -1.07
C GLN A 97 11.19 -6.90 -2.21
N ALA A 98 11.03 -7.37 -3.45
CA ALA A 98 10.94 -6.49 -4.61
C ALA A 98 9.60 -5.73 -4.67
N ARG A 99 8.51 -6.39 -4.31
CA ARG A 99 7.17 -5.82 -4.33
C ARG A 99 6.36 -6.29 -3.11
N PRO A 100 6.49 -5.62 -1.97
CA PRO A 100 5.83 -6.05 -0.73
C PRO A 100 4.30 -6.07 -0.79
N VAL A 101 3.71 -5.38 -1.75
CA VAL A 101 2.25 -5.33 -1.92
C VAL A 101 1.71 -6.40 -2.86
N THR A 102 2.58 -7.25 -3.43
CA THR A 102 2.12 -8.29 -4.36
C THR A 102 1.24 -9.33 -3.65
N THR A 103 0.21 -9.79 -4.35
CA THR A 103 -0.75 -10.76 -3.82
C THR A 103 -0.68 -12.10 -4.55
N LEU A 104 0.09 -12.17 -5.63
CA LEU A 104 0.20 -13.35 -6.48
C LEU A 104 1.65 -13.80 -6.60
N CYS A 105 1.87 -15.12 -6.67
CA CYS A 105 3.17 -15.65 -7.03
C CYS A 105 3.44 -15.37 -8.52
N ILE A 106 4.70 -15.55 -8.93
CA ILE A 106 5.09 -15.23 -10.30
C ILE A 106 4.30 -16.03 -11.33
N ARG A 107 4.05 -17.30 -11.07
CA ARG A 107 3.29 -18.17 -11.96
C ARG A 107 1.86 -17.69 -12.15
N CYS A 108 1.16 -17.40 -11.05
CA CYS A 108 -0.22 -16.93 -11.13
C CYS A 108 -0.32 -15.55 -11.76
N LYS A 109 0.67 -14.69 -11.52
CA LYS A 109 0.72 -13.37 -12.15
C LYS A 109 0.90 -13.48 -13.66
N GLU A 110 1.78 -14.36 -14.11
CA GLU A 110 1.98 -14.62 -15.54
C GLU A 110 0.74 -15.17 -16.20
N GLU A 111 0.04 -16.09 -15.55
CA GLU A 111 -1.23 -16.64 -16.03
C GLU A 111 -2.29 -15.56 -16.18
N GLN A 112 -2.39 -14.68 -15.20
CA GLN A 112 -3.31 -13.54 -15.24
C GLN A 112 -3.01 -12.62 -16.42
N GLU A 113 -1.76 -12.30 -16.63
CA GLU A 113 -1.33 -11.44 -17.73
C GLU A 113 -1.61 -12.07 -19.09
N MET A 114 -1.46 -13.38 -19.21
CA MET A 114 -1.81 -14.11 -20.43
C MET A 114 -3.31 -14.05 -20.72
N GLU A 115 -4.15 -14.20 -19.70
CA GLU A 115 -5.60 -14.08 -19.86
C GLU A 115 -5.98 -12.67 -20.29
N GLU A 116 -5.41 -11.65 -19.68
CA GLU A 116 -5.64 -10.26 -20.05
C GLU A 116 -5.29 -9.98 -21.52
N ARG A 117 -4.19 -10.56 -22.00
CA ARG A 117 -3.79 -10.42 -23.41
C ARG A 117 -4.78 -11.10 -24.35
N SER A 118 -5.38 -12.22 -23.91
CA SER A 118 -6.36 -12.95 -24.73
C SER A 118 -7.65 -12.17 -24.95
N TYR A 119 -7.98 -11.26 -24.03
CA TYR A 119 -9.17 -10.44 -24.11
C TYR A 119 -8.93 -9.06 -24.74
N ALA A 120 -7.69 -8.74 -25.03
CA ALA A 120 -7.32 -7.43 -25.60
C ALA A 120 -7.57 -7.33 -27.10
#